data_95bd9bff76b8f594f4908121dd8d6bf9
#
_entry.id   95bd9bff76b8f594f4908121dd8d6bf9
#
_cell.length_a   1.000
_cell.length_b   1.000
_cell.length_c   1.000
_cell.angle_alpha   90.00
_cell.angle_beta   90.00
_cell.angle_gamma   90.00
#
_symmetry.space_group_name_H-M   'P 1'
#
loop_
_entity.id
_entity.type
_entity.pdbx_description
1 polymer ?
#
loop_
_entity_poly.entity_id
_entity_poly.type
_entity_poly.pdbx_seq_one_letter_code
_entity_poly.pdbx_strand_id
1 'polypeptide(L)'
;MTVPEESRSGRRRFKTDGMGRPVEVSPLAWKLHLSLPETLLKGGESYAEGLLRAAEEAGVGELRLSLSAMRQLPKVLSSALDVTLTISDGRVISVEGGDTSGRLYGVALDLGTSKIVGHLVSLVDGETLAMASTENPQAVHGEDIISRITFALDGPGNLDELRRLLLEAVNRVLETLCAEAGVAPGEVYEAVAVGNTLMHHLFLGLEPSSLARAPFNPVIRQGLSVTARELGVAINPAGNVHLPALVAGFVGSDAVADLLATGLCDSEAPALLVDVGTNTEVFAGDREGVVACSCASGPAFEGAHVSHGVKAVSGAIERLRIDPETLEVDYEIIDDAKPIGLCGSAMIDALAEMWKNGLIDDLGRLNLDAETSRMRAAADGGEFVVAWSDAAGTGRDITLTQRDVEELLLAKAAIYAACSIMLRRQGLKAEELGRVYVAGAFGSYLDPESAVAIGMLPDVPAERIVFAGNTAVAGARMILLSTEARRTAEALAEGVRYHELSLDPEFNREFLNAVFIPHKEPERFPTALRLARRRPRSTRS
;
A
#
# COMPACT_ATOMS: atom_id res chain seq x y z
N MET A 1 -13.05 -14.90 21.62
CA MET A 1 -13.69 -13.60 21.71
C MET A 1 -14.51 -13.40 20.45
N THR A 2 -15.83 -13.26 20.56
CA THR A 2 -16.72 -12.95 19.43
C THR A 2 -16.61 -11.48 19.16
N VAL A 3 -16.18 -11.11 17.95
CA VAL A 3 -16.18 -9.72 17.46
C VAL A 3 -17.63 -9.23 17.41
N PRO A 4 -17.99 -8.09 18.02
CA PRO A 4 -19.34 -7.57 18.00
C PRO A 4 -19.86 -7.38 16.56
N GLU A 5 -21.14 -7.68 16.32
CA GLU A 5 -21.79 -7.55 15.01
C GLU A 5 -21.78 -6.12 14.44
N GLU A 6 -21.69 -5.12 15.30
CA GLU A 6 -21.61 -3.69 14.97
C GLU A 6 -20.34 -3.30 14.19
N SER A 7 -19.30 -4.11 14.26
CA SER A 7 -18.06 -3.92 13.45
C SER A 7 -18.14 -4.50 12.03
N ARG A 8 -19.30 -5.07 11.63
CA ARG A 8 -19.46 -5.78 10.34
C ARG A 8 -20.21 -5.01 9.25
N SER A 9 -20.79 -3.84 9.52
CA SER A 9 -21.78 -3.23 8.62
C SER A 9 -21.52 -1.79 8.15
N GLY A 10 -20.27 -1.36 7.99
CA GLY A 10 -19.96 -0.08 7.34
C GLY A 10 -19.43 -0.31 5.93
N ARG A 11 -20.05 0.28 4.88
CA ARG A 11 -19.39 0.43 3.58
C ARG A 11 -18.11 1.23 3.79
N ARG A 12 -16.96 0.56 3.64
CA ARG A 12 -15.65 1.16 3.87
C ARG A 12 -15.32 2.11 2.71
N ARG A 13 -15.20 3.40 2.98
CA ARG A 13 -14.62 4.37 2.05
C ARG A 13 -13.08 4.32 2.13
N PHE A 14 -12.49 3.19 1.82
CA PHE A 14 -11.08 3.20 1.47
C PHE A 14 -10.96 3.49 -0.03
N LYS A 15 -10.15 4.45 -0.43
CA LYS A 15 -9.65 4.45 -1.79
C LYS A 15 -8.78 3.21 -1.93
N THR A 16 -9.37 2.17 -2.49
CA THR A 16 -8.64 0.99 -2.96
C THR A 16 -7.87 1.30 -4.23
N ASP A 17 -8.07 2.48 -4.80
CA ASP A 17 -7.41 2.99 -5.98
C ASP A 17 -6.42 4.10 -5.61
N GLY A 18 -5.32 4.20 -6.35
CA GLY A 18 -4.28 5.18 -6.19
C GLY A 18 -3.97 5.91 -7.49
N MET A 19 -3.16 6.97 -7.37
CA MET A 19 -2.59 7.66 -8.52
C MET A 19 -1.78 6.65 -9.34
N GLY A 20 -2.06 6.59 -10.64
CA GLY A 20 -1.32 5.78 -11.59
C GLY A 20 -1.10 6.56 -12.88
N ARG A 21 -0.05 6.22 -13.59
CA ARG A 21 0.24 6.77 -14.92
C ARG A 21 -0.43 5.91 -15.99
N PRO A 22 -0.90 6.50 -17.10
CA PRO A 22 -1.37 5.72 -18.22
C PRO A 22 -0.23 4.86 -18.80
N VAL A 23 -0.53 3.60 -19.09
CA VAL A 23 0.37 2.66 -19.77
C VAL A 23 -0.31 2.14 -21.02
N GLU A 24 0.48 1.79 -22.03
CA GLU A 24 -0.02 1.07 -23.18
C GLU A 24 -0.38 -0.36 -22.75
N VAL A 25 -1.58 -0.81 -23.13
CA VAL A 25 -2.04 -2.18 -22.81
C VAL A 25 -1.31 -3.16 -23.69
N SER A 26 -0.30 -3.79 -23.13
CA SER A 26 0.56 -4.80 -23.76
C SER A 26 0.95 -5.86 -22.73
N PRO A 27 -0.04 -6.61 -22.19
CA PRO A 27 0.18 -7.57 -21.12
C PRO A 27 1.06 -8.74 -21.60
N LEU A 28 1.66 -9.46 -20.64
CA LEU A 28 2.46 -10.65 -20.95
C LEU A 28 1.58 -11.79 -21.49
N ALA A 29 0.37 -11.93 -20.94
CA ALA A 29 -0.61 -12.90 -21.41
C ALA A 29 -1.50 -12.28 -22.48
N TRP A 30 -1.73 -13.00 -23.57
CA TRP A 30 -2.60 -12.60 -24.68
C TRP A 30 -3.27 -13.81 -25.31
N LYS A 31 -4.29 -13.60 -26.15
CA LYS A 31 -5.06 -14.68 -26.78
C LYS A 31 -4.99 -14.64 -28.30
N LEU A 32 -4.94 -15.83 -28.89
CA LEU A 32 -4.98 -16.05 -30.34
C LEU A 32 -6.13 -17.00 -30.67
N HIS A 33 -7.11 -16.54 -31.44
CA HIS A 33 -8.18 -17.39 -31.97
C HIS A 33 -7.75 -17.99 -33.32
N LEU A 34 -8.00 -19.29 -33.49
CA LEU A 34 -7.64 -20.09 -34.67
C LEU A 34 -8.79 -20.99 -35.08
N SER A 35 -9.01 -21.10 -36.40
CA SER A 35 -9.85 -22.14 -36.99
C SER A 35 -8.98 -23.25 -37.56
N LEU A 36 -9.04 -24.44 -36.96
CA LEU A 36 -8.21 -25.57 -37.32
C LEU A 36 -8.84 -26.38 -38.46
N PRO A 37 -8.04 -26.94 -39.38
CA PRO A 37 -8.58 -27.73 -40.47
C PRO A 37 -9.07 -29.11 -39.99
N GLU A 38 -10.15 -29.60 -40.57
CA GLU A 38 -10.69 -30.97 -40.30
C GLU A 38 -9.66 -32.07 -40.51
N THR A 39 -8.68 -31.86 -41.37
CA THR A 39 -7.60 -32.81 -41.63
C THR A 39 -6.79 -33.16 -40.41
N LEU A 40 -6.73 -32.26 -39.41
CA LEU A 40 -6.08 -32.52 -38.14
C LEU A 40 -6.69 -33.70 -37.37
N LEU A 41 -8.00 -33.93 -37.54
CA LEU A 41 -8.71 -35.05 -36.91
C LEU A 41 -8.59 -36.36 -37.69
N LYS A 42 -8.14 -36.31 -38.96
CA LYS A 42 -8.07 -37.46 -39.87
C LYS A 42 -6.75 -38.24 -39.80
N GLY A 43 -5.81 -37.77 -38.98
CA GLY A 43 -4.53 -38.42 -38.72
C GLY A 43 -3.39 -37.93 -39.65
N GLY A 44 -2.18 -38.29 -39.29
CA GLY A 44 -0.95 -37.92 -40.02
C GLY A 44 -0.05 -36.92 -39.24
N GLU A 45 -0.63 -36.15 -38.34
CA GLU A 45 0.06 -35.17 -37.50
C GLU A 45 -0.49 -35.24 -36.07
N SER A 46 0.32 -34.92 -35.09
CA SER A 46 -0.16 -34.80 -33.69
C SER A 46 -0.98 -33.52 -33.52
N TYR A 47 -1.92 -33.52 -32.57
CA TYR A 47 -2.71 -32.32 -32.24
C TYR A 47 -1.81 -31.13 -31.87
N ALA A 48 -0.70 -31.38 -31.17
CA ALA A 48 0.27 -30.35 -30.79
C ALA A 48 0.96 -29.73 -32.01
N GLU A 49 1.45 -30.56 -32.94
CA GLU A 49 2.11 -30.09 -34.16
C GLU A 49 1.16 -29.31 -35.07
N GLY A 50 -0.05 -29.83 -35.27
CA GLY A 50 -1.06 -29.15 -36.09
C GLY A 50 -1.51 -27.82 -35.50
N LEU A 51 -1.62 -27.72 -34.17
CA LEU A 51 -1.96 -26.47 -33.51
C LEU A 51 -0.84 -25.44 -33.65
N LEU A 52 0.42 -25.83 -33.42
CA LEU A 52 1.57 -24.94 -33.59
C LEU A 52 1.76 -24.47 -35.03
N ARG A 53 1.57 -25.36 -35.99
CA ARG A 53 1.60 -25.00 -37.41
C ARG A 53 0.48 -24.01 -37.78
N ALA A 54 -0.76 -24.20 -37.27
CA ALA A 54 -1.84 -23.24 -37.48
C ALA A 54 -1.54 -21.87 -36.88
N ALA A 55 -0.87 -21.83 -35.72
CA ALA A 55 -0.41 -20.57 -35.10
C ALA A 55 0.67 -19.91 -35.95
N GLU A 56 1.63 -20.68 -36.49
CA GLU A 56 2.66 -20.18 -37.40
C GLU A 56 2.08 -19.62 -38.71
N GLU A 57 1.10 -20.32 -39.31
CA GLU A 57 0.34 -19.87 -40.49
C GLU A 57 -0.43 -18.56 -40.19
N ALA A 58 -0.88 -18.36 -38.95
CA ALA A 58 -1.48 -17.10 -38.48
C ALA A 58 -0.45 -16.01 -38.16
N GLY A 59 0.84 -16.24 -38.41
CA GLY A 59 1.93 -15.28 -38.21
C GLY A 59 2.56 -15.29 -36.79
N VAL A 60 2.24 -16.28 -35.97
CA VAL A 60 2.76 -16.42 -34.60
C VAL A 60 3.64 -17.66 -34.52
N GLY A 61 4.94 -17.47 -34.72
CA GLY A 61 5.97 -18.53 -34.63
C GLY A 61 6.58 -18.70 -33.25
N GLU A 62 7.43 -19.71 -33.13
CA GLU A 62 8.26 -20.00 -31.94
C GLU A 62 7.48 -20.30 -30.64
N LEU A 63 6.21 -20.71 -30.76
CA LEU A 63 5.40 -21.09 -29.60
C LEU A 63 5.78 -22.48 -29.08
N ARG A 64 5.63 -22.67 -27.76
CA ARG A 64 5.77 -23.96 -27.08
C ARG A 64 4.51 -24.27 -26.31
N LEU A 65 4.03 -25.53 -26.36
CA LEU A 65 2.90 -25.93 -25.52
C LEU A 65 3.36 -26.29 -24.09
N SER A 66 2.65 -25.78 -23.11
CA SER A 66 2.75 -26.29 -21.75
C SER A 66 2.09 -27.67 -21.63
N LEU A 67 2.49 -28.44 -20.63
CA LEU A 67 1.82 -29.72 -20.32
C LEU A 67 0.33 -29.51 -19.99
N SER A 68 -0.02 -28.38 -19.39
CA SER A 68 -1.42 -28.00 -19.11
C SER A 68 -2.22 -27.87 -20.40
N ALA A 69 -1.71 -27.13 -21.38
CA ALA A 69 -2.33 -26.98 -22.69
C ALA A 69 -2.47 -28.34 -23.43
N MET A 70 -1.39 -29.14 -23.44
CA MET A 70 -1.42 -30.46 -24.06
C MET A 70 -2.52 -31.37 -23.50
N ARG A 71 -2.76 -31.31 -22.16
CA ARG A 71 -3.82 -32.10 -21.51
C ARG A 71 -5.23 -31.65 -21.89
N GLN A 72 -5.41 -30.42 -22.34
CA GLN A 72 -6.70 -29.88 -22.77
C GLN A 72 -7.04 -30.28 -24.22
N LEU A 73 -6.04 -30.44 -25.10
CA LEU A 73 -6.21 -30.68 -26.54
C LEU A 73 -7.20 -31.78 -26.87
N PRO A 74 -7.13 -33.02 -26.32
CA PRO A 74 -8.05 -34.07 -26.69
C PRO A 74 -9.52 -33.75 -26.43
N LYS A 75 -9.78 -33.07 -25.27
CA LYS A 75 -11.15 -32.68 -24.90
C LYS A 75 -11.66 -31.53 -25.76
N VAL A 76 -10.85 -30.50 -25.98
CA VAL A 76 -11.24 -29.32 -26.77
C VAL A 76 -11.47 -29.71 -28.21
N LEU A 77 -10.54 -30.41 -28.85
CA LEU A 77 -10.61 -30.78 -30.26
C LEU A 77 -11.67 -31.84 -30.55
N SER A 78 -12.16 -32.58 -29.54
CA SER A 78 -13.31 -33.47 -29.72
C SER A 78 -14.64 -32.72 -29.89
N SER A 79 -14.70 -31.45 -29.52
CA SER A 79 -15.94 -30.65 -29.54
C SER A 79 -15.90 -29.44 -30.47
N ALA A 80 -14.71 -28.91 -30.78
CA ALA A 80 -14.56 -27.71 -31.60
C ALA A 80 -13.22 -27.71 -32.37
N LEU A 81 -13.27 -27.22 -33.61
CA LEU A 81 -12.09 -26.89 -34.42
C LEU A 81 -11.76 -25.39 -34.37
N ASP A 82 -12.70 -24.57 -33.95
CA ASP A 82 -12.43 -23.20 -33.55
C ASP A 82 -11.90 -23.21 -32.11
N VAL A 83 -10.70 -22.72 -31.92
CA VAL A 83 -10.02 -22.74 -30.65
C VAL A 83 -9.35 -21.41 -30.35
N THR A 84 -9.24 -21.06 -29.08
CA THR A 84 -8.49 -19.90 -28.61
C THR A 84 -7.33 -20.38 -27.77
N LEU A 85 -6.14 -19.93 -28.12
CA LEU A 85 -4.91 -20.16 -27.35
C LEU A 85 -4.66 -19.00 -26.38
N THR A 86 -4.38 -19.29 -25.14
CA THR A 86 -3.82 -18.30 -24.22
C THR A 86 -2.31 -18.49 -24.19
N ILE A 87 -1.59 -17.43 -24.52
CA ILE A 87 -0.13 -17.41 -24.67
C ILE A 87 0.44 -16.47 -23.61
N SER A 88 1.49 -16.91 -22.95
CA SER A 88 2.27 -16.09 -21.99
C SER A 88 3.75 -16.45 -22.15
N ASP A 89 4.59 -15.45 -22.37
CA ASP A 89 6.06 -15.59 -22.56
C ASP A 89 6.42 -16.67 -23.62
N GLY A 90 5.80 -16.58 -24.82
CA GLY A 90 6.05 -17.53 -25.91
C GLY A 90 5.55 -18.96 -25.67
N ARG A 91 4.76 -19.18 -24.60
CA ARG A 91 4.23 -20.48 -24.23
C ARG A 91 2.70 -20.47 -24.25
N VAL A 92 2.12 -21.44 -24.94
CA VAL A 92 0.67 -21.72 -24.87
C VAL A 92 0.38 -22.37 -23.53
N ILE A 93 -0.33 -21.67 -22.65
CA ILE A 93 -0.65 -22.12 -21.27
C ILE A 93 -2.04 -22.70 -21.15
N SER A 94 -2.97 -22.33 -22.07
CA SER A 94 -4.34 -22.86 -22.14
C SER A 94 -4.83 -22.95 -23.58
N VAL A 95 -5.75 -23.89 -23.84
CA VAL A 95 -6.48 -24.04 -25.10
C VAL A 95 -7.97 -24.13 -24.76
N GLU A 96 -8.77 -23.27 -25.36
CA GLU A 96 -10.21 -23.17 -25.14
C GLU A 96 -10.98 -23.40 -26.45
N GLY A 97 -12.18 -23.97 -26.38
CA GLY A 97 -13.05 -24.15 -27.54
C GLY A 97 -13.79 -22.85 -27.88
N GLY A 98 -13.89 -22.54 -29.18
CA GLY A 98 -14.53 -21.33 -29.68
C GLY A 98 -13.66 -20.07 -29.54
N ASP A 99 -14.26 -18.92 -29.89
CA ASP A 99 -13.61 -17.61 -29.71
C ASP A 99 -13.81 -17.08 -28.29
N THR A 100 -12.72 -17.07 -27.52
CA THR A 100 -12.67 -16.51 -26.18
C THR A 100 -11.68 -15.34 -26.05
N SER A 101 -11.29 -14.76 -27.19
CA SER A 101 -10.27 -13.70 -27.26
C SER A 101 -10.62 -12.47 -26.41
N GLY A 102 -11.90 -12.15 -26.25
CA GLY A 102 -12.40 -11.07 -25.41
C GLY A 102 -12.44 -11.39 -23.90
N ARG A 103 -12.11 -12.61 -23.45
CA ARG A 103 -12.17 -13.05 -22.06
C ARG A 103 -10.77 -13.36 -21.54
N LEU A 104 -10.02 -12.32 -21.23
CA LEU A 104 -8.65 -12.41 -20.72
C LEU A 104 -8.50 -11.44 -19.55
N TYR A 105 -8.28 -12.00 -18.36
CA TYR A 105 -8.25 -11.21 -17.13
C TYR A 105 -6.96 -11.42 -16.34
N GLY A 106 -6.62 -10.40 -15.59
CA GLY A 106 -5.50 -10.43 -14.63
C GLY A 106 -5.88 -9.76 -13.33
N VAL A 107 -5.07 -9.97 -12.30
CA VAL A 107 -5.25 -9.37 -10.97
C VAL A 107 -3.99 -8.66 -10.53
N ALA A 108 -4.13 -7.40 -10.11
CA ALA A 108 -3.11 -6.67 -9.37
C ALA A 108 -3.38 -6.81 -7.87
N LEU A 109 -2.37 -7.22 -7.10
CA LEU A 109 -2.45 -7.46 -5.66
C LEU A 109 -1.42 -6.61 -4.93
N ASP A 110 -1.87 -5.93 -3.87
CA ASP A 110 -1.02 -5.32 -2.87
C ASP A 110 -1.12 -6.16 -1.58
N LEU A 111 -0.02 -6.81 -1.22
CA LEU A 111 0.11 -7.69 -0.05
C LEU A 111 0.60 -6.87 1.14
N GLY A 112 -0.21 -5.95 1.64
CA GLY A 112 0.14 -5.10 2.76
C GLY A 112 0.24 -5.86 4.09
N THR A 113 1.01 -5.31 5.03
CA THR A 113 1.17 -5.86 6.38
C THR A 113 -0.16 -5.88 7.13
N SER A 114 -0.95 -4.80 7.05
CA SER A 114 -2.25 -4.66 7.72
C SER A 114 -3.42 -5.08 6.84
N LYS A 115 -3.31 -4.98 5.51
CA LYS A 115 -4.42 -5.15 4.58
C LYS A 115 -3.94 -5.69 3.23
N ILE A 116 -4.77 -6.53 2.62
CA ILE A 116 -4.55 -7.04 1.27
C ILE A 116 -5.58 -6.39 0.35
N VAL A 117 -5.12 -5.82 -0.75
CA VAL A 117 -5.96 -5.15 -1.77
C VAL A 117 -5.79 -5.86 -3.11
N GLY A 118 -6.87 -6.02 -3.86
CA GLY A 118 -6.84 -6.60 -5.19
C GLY A 118 -7.72 -5.86 -6.19
N HIS A 119 -7.24 -5.75 -7.42
CA HIS A 119 -7.99 -5.23 -8.57
C HIS A 119 -8.06 -6.29 -9.66
N LEU A 120 -9.26 -6.66 -10.08
CA LEU A 120 -9.48 -7.50 -11.27
C LEU A 120 -9.53 -6.59 -12.49
N VAL A 121 -8.71 -6.91 -13.48
CA VAL A 121 -8.49 -6.07 -14.66
C VAL A 121 -8.68 -6.89 -15.94
N SER A 122 -9.38 -6.31 -16.91
CA SER A 122 -9.42 -6.82 -18.28
C SER A 122 -8.05 -6.56 -18.94
N LEU A 123 -7.38 -7.60 -19.39
CA LEU A 123 -6.11 -7.50 -20.11
C LEU A 123 -6.28 -7.17 -21.60
N VAL A 124 -7.54 -7.05 -22.06
CA VAL A 124 -7.86 -6.69 -23.44
C VAL A 124 -7.82 -5.18 -23.63
N ASP A 125 -8.37 -4.42 -22.67
CA ASP A 125 -8.55 -2.97 -22.76
C ASP A 125 -8.03 -2.20 -21.54
N GLY A 126 -7.61 -2.91 -20.48
CA GLY A 126 -7.07 -2.32 -19.25
C GLY A 126 -8.14 -1.83 -18.26
N GLU A 127 -9.43 -2.11 -18.48
CA GLU A 127 -10.50 -1.71 -17.58
C GLU A 127 -10.41 -2.47 -16.25
N THR A 128 -10.58 -1.75 -15.13
CA THR A 128 -10.72 -2.36 -13.80
C THR A 128 -12.18 -2.74 -13.57
N LEU A 129 -12.43 -4.05 -13.47
CA LEU A 129 -13.78 -4.63 -13.41
C LEU A 129 -14.31 -4.74 -11.97
N ALA A 130 -13.43 -4.98 -11.00
CA ALA A 130 -13.78 -5.09 -9.59
C ALA A 130 -12.58 -4.75 -8.71
N MET A 131 -12.87 -4.29 -7.48
CA MET A 131 -11.87 -3.99 -6.45
C MET A 131 -12.32 -4.60 -5.13
N ALA A 132 -11.44 -5.34 -4.47
CA ALA A 132 -11.73 -5.95 -3.17
C ALA A 132 -10.55 -5.81 -2.22
N SER A 133 -10.84 -5.89 -0.94
CA SER A 133 -9.81 -5.89 0.08
C SER A 133 -10.22 -6.66 1.31
N THR A 134 -9.23 -7.16 2.06
CA THR A 134 -9.44 -7.82 3.34
C THR A 134 -8.34 -7.43 4.33
N GLU A 135 -8.64 -7.51 5.62
CA GLU A 135 -7.61 -7.40 6.65
C GLU A 135 -6.63 -8.58 6.50
N ASN A 136 -5.35 -8.32 6.77
CA ASN A 136 -4.35 -9.38 6.76
C ASN A 136 -4.47 -10.22 8.04
N PRO A 137 -4.89 -11.50 7.94
CA PRO A 137 -5.12 -12.34 9.12
C PRO A 137 -3.84 -12.70 9.88
N GLN A 138 -2.67 -12.45 9.30
CA GLN A 138 -1.39 -12.65 9.98
C GLN A 138 -1.20 -11.71 11.18
N ALA A 139 -2.02 -10.66 11.32
CA ALA A 139 -1.99 -9.74 12.46
C ALA A 139 -2.16 -10.45 13.81
N VAL A 140 -2.81 -11.62 13.86
CA VAL A 140 -2.92 -12.43 15.08
C VAL A 140 -1.57 -12.95 15.60
N HIS A 141 -0.54 -12.99 14.73
CA HIS A 141 0.82 -13.45 15.06
C HIS A 141 1.84 -12.30 15.09
N GLY A 142 1.42 -11.09 14.73
CA GLY A 142 2.25 -9.89 14.75
C GLY A 142 1.66 -8.79 13.89
N GLU A 143 1.58 -7.59 14.44
CA GLU A 143 1.06 -6.41 13.74
C GLU A 143 2.09 -5.78 12.78
N ASP A 144 3.37 -6.00 13.03
CA ASP A 144 4.50 -5.45 12.28
C ASP A 144 5.42 -6.54 11.67
N ILE A 145 6.38 -6.10 10.85
CA ILE A 145 7.34 -6.97 10.15
C ILE A 145 8.19 -7.77 11.14
N ILE A 146 8.71 -7.12 12.19
CA ILE A 146 9.67 -7.74 13.12
C ILE A 146 8.99 -8.82 13.96
N SER A 147 7.79 -8.54 14.46
CA SER A 147 7.00 -9.53 15.22
C SER A 147 6.65 -10.76 14.38
N ARG A 148 6.33 -10.59 13.08
CA ARG A 148 6.09 -11.73 12.15
C ARG A 148 7.35 -12.52 11.84
N ILE A 149 8.49 -11.85 11.63
CA ILE A 149 9.78 -12.54 11.48
C ILE A 149 10.07 -13.37 12.73
N THR A 150 9.91 -12.77 13.90
CA THR A 150 10.12 -13.45 15.18
C THR A 150 9.23 -14.68 15.30
N PHE A 151 7.93 -14.55 15.03
CA PHE A 151 7.00 -15.66 15.06
C PHE A 151 7.39 -16.76 14.04
N ALA A 152 7.74 -16.37 12.80
CA ALA A 152 8.15 -17.34 11.78
C ALA A 152 9.35 -18.21 12.20
N LEU A 153 10.25 -17.63 13.00
CA LEU A 153 11.50 -18.28 13.45
C LEU A 153 11.38 -18.99 14.81
N ASP A 154 10.33 -18.73 15.60
CA ASP A 154 10.18 -19.23 16.97
C ASP A 154 9.78 -20.73 17.04
N GLY A 155 9.24 -21.29 15.95
CA GLY A 155 8.84 -22.71 15.98
C GLY A 155 8.63 -23.36 14.62
N PRO A 156 8.75 -24.70 14.58
CA PRO A 156 8.48 -25.45 13.35
C PRO A 156 7.01 -25.30 12.93
N GLY A 157 6.77 -25.00 11.64
CA GLY A 157 5.44 -24.82 11.06
C GLY A 157 4.89 -23.38 11.15
N ASN A 158 5.51 -22.47 11.91
CA ASN A 158 5.04 -21.09 12.04
C ASN A 158 5.13 -20.32 10.70
N LEU A 159 6.16 -20.55 9.90
CA LEU A 159 6.27 -20.01 8.55
C LEU A 159 5.12 -20.51 7.65
N ASP A 160 4.84 -21.82 7.69
CA ASP A 160 3.75 -22.42 6.93
C ASP A 160 2.39 -21.87 7.37
N GLU A 161 2.20 -21.61 8.65
CA GLU A 161 0.98 -21.00 9.19
C GLU A 161 0.80 -19.56 8.67
N LEU A 162 1.84 -18.72 8.72
CA LEU A 162 1.80 -17.37 8.15
C LEU A 162 1.50 -17.41 6.64
N ARG A 163 2.16 -18.30 5.90
CA ARG A 163 1.93 -18.48 4.48
C ARG A 163 0.49 -18.94 4.19
N ARG A 164 -0.03 -19.90 4.94
CA ARG A 164 -1.41 -20.41 4.81
C ARG A 164 -2.43 -19.28 5.01
N LEU A 165 -2.28 -18.49 6.08
CA LEU A 165 -3.16 -17.36 6.38
C LEU A 165 -3.15 -16.32 5.26
N LEU A 166 -1.97 -15.99 4.72
CA LEU A 166 -1.83 -15.06 3.61
C LEU A 166 -2.50 -15.56 2.34
N LEU A 167 -2.25 -16.82 1.96
CA LEU A 167 -2.84 -17.42 0.76
C LEU A 167 -4.37 -17.53 0.86
N GLU A 168 -4.90 -17.89 2.02
CA GLU A 168 -6.34 -17.93 2.25
C GLU A 168 -6.98 -16.53 2.11
N ALA A 169 -6.30 -15.50 2.58
CA ALA A 169 -6.78 -14.13 2.44
C ALA A 169 -6.72 -13.65 0.98
N VAL A 170 -5.62 -13.92 0.27
CA VAL A 170 -5.48 -13.63 -1.17
C VAL A 170 -6.58 -14.35 -1.96
N ASN A 171 -6.80 -15.64 -1.70
CA ASN A 171 -7.80 -16.41 -2.43
C ASN A 171 -9.24 -15.92 -2.13
N ARG A 172 -9.55 -15.44 -0.92
CA ARG A 172 -10.83 -14.77 -0.63
C ARG A 172 -11.01 -13.47 -1.39
N VAL A 173 -9.96 -12.66 -1.52
CA VAL A 173 -9.99 -11.45 -2.35
C VAL A 173 -10.27 -11.82 -3.80
N LEU A 174 -9.60 -12.83 -4.35
CA LEU A 174 -9.82 -13.32 -5.70
C LEU A 174 -11.26 -13.83 -5.94
N GLU A 175 -11.80 -14.60 -5.00
CA GLU A 175 -13.19 -15.08 -5.03
C GLU A 175 -14.18 -13.91 -5.07
N THR A 176 -13.99 -12.90 -4.22
CA THR A 176 -14.83 -11.70 -4.19
C THR A 176 -14.76 -10.95 -5.51
N LEU A 177 -13.55 -10.68 -6.03
CA LEU A 177 -13.34 -9.99 -7.31
C LEU A 177 -14.00 -10.69 -8.47
N CYS A 178 -13.81 -12.01 -8.56
CA CYS A 178 -14.40 -12.83 -9.63
C CYS A 178 -15.93 -12.86 -9.54
N ALA A 179 -16.50 -12.97 -8.32
CA ALA A 179 -17.94 -12.98 -8.10
C ALA A 179 -18.58 -11.62 -8.47
N GLU A 180 -17.98 -10.51 -8.07
CA GLU A 180 -18.48 -9.16 -8.38
C GLU A 180 -18.45 -8.85 -9.88
N ALA A 181 -17.40 -9.28 -10.58
CA ALA A 181 -17.25 -9.06 -12.02
C ALA A 181 -17.97 -10.12 -12.89
N GLY A 182 -18.47 -11.20 -12.32
CA GLY A 182 -19.05 -12.31 -13.08
C GLY A 182 -18.02 -13.08 -13.92
N VAL A 183 -16.74 -13.09 -13.51
CA VAL A 183 -15.60 -13.72 -14.18
C VAL A 183 -15.29 -15.05 -13.50
N ALA A 184 -15.07 -16.11 -14.29
CA ALA A 184 -14.63 -17.37 -13.70
C ALA A 184 -13.14 -17.30 -13.31
N PRO A 185 -12.72 -17.82 -12.14
CA PRO A 185 -11.31 -17.81 -11.74
C PRO A 185 -10.36 -18.45 -12.77
N GLY A 186 -10.84 -19.43 -13.54
CA GLY A 186 -10.08 -20.06 -14.62
C GLY A 186 -9.82 -19.16 -15.84
N GLU A 187 -10.48 -18.01 -15.94
CA GLU A 187 -10.28 -17.00 -17.00
C GLU A 187 -9.28 -15.90 -16.58
N VAL A 188 -8.81 -15.93 -15.32
CA VAL A 188 -7.72 -15.06 -14.81
C VAL A 188 -6.39 -15.77 -15.07
N TYR A 189 -5.58 -15.21 -15.94
CA TYR A 189 -4.35 -15.87 -16.43
C TYR A 189 -3.06 -15.25 -15.89
N GLU A 190 -3.16 -14.09 -15.29
CA GLU A 190 -2.00 -13.41 -14.71
C GLU A 190 -2.36 -12.71 -13.40
N ALA A 191 -1.45 -12.76 -12.44
CA ALA A 191 -1.47 -11.96 -11.24
C ALA A 191 -0.12 -11.25 -11.07
N VAL A 192 -0.15 -9.99 -10.67
CA VAL A 192 1.03 -9.25 -10.18
C VAL A 192 0.81 -8.98 -8.71
N ALA A 193 1.72 -9.46 -7.86
CA ALA A 193 1.64 -9.31 -6.42
C ALA A 193 2.82 -8.48 -5.92
N VAL A 194 2.54 -7.28 -5.41
CA VAL A 194 3.52 -6.41 -4.74
C VAL A 194 3.36 -6.48 -3.24
N GLY A 195 4.37 -6.09 -2.51
CA GLY A 195 4.38 -6.02 -1.05
C GLY A 195 5.79 -5.79 -0.51
N ASN A 196 5.89 -5.46 0.76
CA ASN A 196 7.19 -5.32 1.39
C ASN A 196 7.98 -6.64 1.34
N THR A 197 9.28 -6.55 1.60
CA THR A 197 10.18 -7.69 1.43
C THR A 197 9.78 -8.90 2.28
N LEU A 198 9.27 -8.71 3.50
CA LEU A 198 8.79 -9.83 4.31
C LEU A 198 7.55 -10.48 3.70
N MET A 199 6.56 -9.68 3.29
CA MET A 199 5.33 -10.20 2.68
C MET A 199 5.61 -10.99 1.41
N HIS A 200 6.58 -10.53 0.61
CA HIS A 200 7.09 -11.25 -0.55
C HIS A 200 7.67 -12.63 -0.16
N HIS A 201 8.50 -12.69 0.91
CA HIS A 201 9.07 -13.96 1.40
C HIS A 201 7.98 -14.90 1.93
N LEU A 202 7.05 -14.39 2.74
CA LEU A 202 5.95 -15.19 3.31
C LEU A 202 5.05 -15.76 2.21
N PHE A 203 4.75 -14.98 1.18
CA PHE A 203 3.92 -15.43 0.05
C PHE A 203 4.59 -16.57 -0.73
N LEU A 204 5.91 -16.49 -0.93
CA LEU A 204 6.70 -17.54 -1.56
C LEU A 204 7.02 -18.73 -0.63
N GLY A 205 6.82 -18.59 0.66
CA GLY A 205 7.23 -19.60 1.66
C GLY A 205 8.74 -19.63 1.89
N LEU A 206 9.43 -18.50 1.69
CA LEU A 206 10.85 -18.36 1.93
C LEU A 206 11.11 -17.99 3.40
N GLU A 207 12.07 -18.66 4.02
CA GLU A 207 12.43 -18.42 5.42
C GLU A 207 13.07 -17.04 5.60
N PRO A 208 12.55 -16.17 6.52
CA PRO A 208 12.97 -14.79 6.63
C PRO A 208 14.15 -14.54 7.59
N SER A 209 14.91 -15.56 8.00
CA SER A 209 15.99 -15.43 9.00
C SER A 209 17.07 -14.41 8.59
N SER A 210 17.34 -14.29 7.29
CA SER A 210 18.31 -13.32 6.77
C SER A 210 17.83 -11.87 6.90
N LEU A 211 16.51 -11.63 7.01
CA LEU A 211 15.91 -10.32 7.27
C LEU A 211 15.95 -9.92 8.75
N ALA A 212 16.17 -10.90 9.67
CA ALA A 212 16.25 -10.64 11.11
C ALA A 212 17.60 -10.08 11.57
N ARG A 213 18.62 -10.12 10.74
CA ARG A 213 20.01 -9.78 11.11
C ARG A 213 20.69 -8.96 10.03
N ALA A 214 21.41 -7.93 10.47
CA ALA A 214 22.24 -7.15 9.55
C ALA A 214 23.20 -8.06 8.77
N PRO A 215 23.35 -7.87 7.45
CA PRO A 215 22.92 -6.72 6.65
C PRO A 215 21.48 -6.82 6.06
N PHE A 216 20.58 -7.63 6.62
CA PHE A 216 19.17 -7.74 6.24
C PHE A 216 18.93 -8.15 4.77
N ASN A 217 19.71 -9.11 4.29
CA ASN A 217 19.66 -9.55 2.90
C ASN A 217 18.40 -10.37 2.59
N PRO A 218 17.60 -9.99 1.59
CA PRO A 218 16.51 -10.85 1.12
C PRO A 218 17.08 -12.09 0.41
N VAL A 219 16.31 -13.18 0.37
CA VAL A 219 16.67 -14.41 -0.35
C VAL A 219 16.72 -14.15 -1.86
N ILE A 220 15.85 -13.29 -2.37
CA ILE A 220 15.78 -12.88 -3.76
C ILE A 220 15.50 -11.39 -3.86
N ARG A 221 16.12 -10.69 -4.81
CA ARG A 221 15.83 -9.29 -5.13
C ARG A 221 15.23 -9.13 -6.52
N GLN A 222 15.57 -10.00 -7.45
CA GLN A 222 15.05 -9.98 -8.82
C GLN A 222 13.57 -10.35 -8.85
N GLY A 223 12.86 -9.85 -9.85
CA GLY A 223 11.50 -10.26 -10.10
C GLY A 223 11.39 -11.75 -10.38
N LEU A 224 10.35 -12.38 -9.90
CA LEU A 224 10.10 -13.82 -10.01
C LEU A 224 8.71 -14.07 -10.58
N SER A 225 8.63 -14.98 -11.54
CA SER A 225 7.38 -15.49 -12.09
C SER A 225 7.21 -16.97 -11.76
N VAL A 226 6.08 -17.33 -11.16
CA VAL A 226 5.76 -18.69 -10.70
C VAL A 226 4.36 -19.05 -11.18
N THR A 227 4.06 -20.33 -11.40
CA THR A 227 2.69 -20.74 -11.77
C THR A 227 1.75 -20.60 -10.56
N ALA A 228 0.49 -20.23 -10.84
CA ALA A 228 -0.54 -20.13 -9.79
C ALA A 228 -0.72 -21.44 -9.03
N ARG A 229 -0.60 -22.59 -9.72
CA ARG A 229 -0.64 -23.92 -9.09
C ARG A 229 0.48 -24.10 -8.05
N GLU A 230 1.68 -23.67 -8.36
CA GLU A 230 2.86 -23.87 -7.50
C GLU A 230 2.75 -23.03 -6.21
N LEU A 231 2.18 -21.83 -6.31
CA LEU A 231 1.92 -20.97 -5.15
C LEU A 231 0.65 -21.34 -4.37
N GLY A 232 -0.34 -21.93 -5.03
CA GLY A 232 -1.66 -22.18 -4.45
C GLY A 232 -2.64 -21.01 -4.61
N VAL A 233 -2.41 -20.14 -5.61
CA VAL A 233 -3.27 -19.00 -5.94
C VAL A 233 -4.46 -19.47 -6.79
N ALA A 234 -5.69 -19.08 -6.43
CA ALA A 234 -6.94 -19.57 -7.01
C ALA A 234 -7.34 -18.83 -8.30
N ILE A 235 -6.43 -18.80 -9.28
CA ILE A 235 -6.67 -18.37 -10.67
C ILE A 235 -6.47 -19.57 -11.61
N ASN A 236 -6.38 -19.34 -12.92
CA ASN A 236 -6.03 -20.43 -13.84
C ASN A 236 -4.75 -21.15 -13.35
N PRO A 237 -4.77 -22.48 -13.14
CA PRO A 237 -3.62 -23.18 -12.56
C PRO A 237 -2.33 -23.11 -13.39
N ALA A 238 -2.43 -22.82 -14.69
CA ALA A 238 -1.30 -22.58 -15.57
C ALA A 238 -0.98 -21.09 -15.73
N GLY A 239 -1.78 -20.22 -15.10
CA GLY A 239 -1.56 -18.78 -15.08
C GLY A 239 -0.29 -18.40 -14.36
N ASN A 240 0.23 -17.22 -14.66
CA ASN A 240 1.44 -16.66 -14.11
C ASN A 240 1.14 -15.80 -12.90
N VAL A 241 1.92 -15.95 -11.83
CA VAL A 241 1.97 -15.02 -10.70
C VAL A 241 3.35 -14.36 -10.70
N HIS A 242 3.38 -13.07 -10.97
CA HIS A 242 4.60 -12.29 -11.00
C HIS A 242 4.76 -11.48 -9.71
N LEU A 243 5.90 -11.61 -9.10
CA LEU A 243 6.35 -10.79 -7.97
C LEU A 243 7.48 -9.90 -8.50
N PRO A 244 7.30 -8.58 -8.57
CA PRO A 244 8.34 -7.67 -9.07
C PRO A 244 9.56 -7.61 -8.14
N ALA A 245 10.66 -7.07 -8.68
CA ALA A 245 11.92 -6.92 -7.97
C ALA A 245 11.78 -6.08 -6.69
N LEU A 246 12.65 -6.36 -5.72
CA LEU A 246 12.77 -5.66 -4.44
C LEU A 246 13.98 -4.73 -4.45
N VAL A 247 13.90 -3.60 -3.76
CA VAL A 247 15.05 -2.70 -3.58
C VAL A 247 16.01 -3.25 -2.53
N ALA A 248 15.50 -3.65 -1.35
CA ALA A 248 16.34 -4.08 -0.22
C ALA A 248 15.56 -4.92 0.81
N GLY A 249 16.21 -5.24 1.93
CA GLY A 249 15.61 -6.04 3.00
C GLY A 249 14.34 -5.47 3.63
N PHE A 250 14.14 -4.16 3.60
CA PHE A 250 12.95 -3.48 4.13
C PHE A 250 12.24 -2.58 3.11
N VAL A 251 12.70 -2.52 1.86
CA VAL A 251 12.05 -1.77 0.77
C VAL A 251 11.67 -2.77 -0.31
N GLY A 252 10.39 -3.06 -0.41
CA GLY A 252 9.82 -4.12 -1.21
C GLY A 252 9.40 -3.73 -2.62
N SER A 253 8.63 -4.59 -3.25
CA SER A 253 8.07 -4.35 -4.58
C SER A 253 6.86 -3.42 -4.57
N ASP A 254 6.17 -3.24 -3.44
CA ASP A 254 5.20 -2.19 -3.20
C ASP A 254 5.82 -0.80 -3.43
N ALA A 255 6.95 -0.55 -2.81
CA ALA A 255 7.72 0.67 -2.95
C ALA A 255 8.22 0.90 -4.39
N VAL A 256 8.60 -0.15 -5.12
CA VAL A 256 8.92 -0.07 -6.55
C VAL A 256 7.67 0.30 -7.37
N ALA A 257 6.52 -0.27 -7.03
CA ALA A 257 5.25 0.05 -7.66
C ALA A 257 4.83 1.51 -7.40
N ASP A 258 5.10 2.05 -6.21
CA ASP A 258 4.88 3.46 -5.87
C ASP A 258 5.72 4.40 -6.72
N LEU A 259 7.00 4.09 -6.91
CA LEU A 259 7.88 4.85 -7.81
C LEU A 259 7.39 4.84 -9.25
N LEU A 260 6.96 3.68 -9.73
CA LEU A 260 6.42 3.52 -11.07
C LEU A 260 5.12 4.34 -11.25
N ALA A 261 4.21 4.26 -10.28
CA ALA A 261 2.90 4.92 -10.31
C ALA A 261 3.03 6.44 -10.23
N THR A 262 3.90 6.95 -9.37
CA THR A 262 4.12 8.40 -9.20
C THR A 262 4.98 9.01 -10.30
N GLY A 263 5.86 8.20 -10.93
CA GLY A 263 6.83 8.69 -11.91
C GLY A 263 7.92 9.57 -11.31
N LEU A 264 8.21 9.43 -10.01
CA LEU A 264 9.23 10.23 -9.33
C LEU A 264 10.58 10.16 -10.06
N CYS A 265 10.97 8.98 -10.51
CA CYS A 265 12.25 8.76 -11.21
C CYS A 265 12.34 9.39 -12.61
N ASP A 266 11.21 9.89 -13.16
CA ASP A 266 11.16 10.61 -14.44
C ASP A 266 11.06 12.13 -14.23
N SER A 267 10.98 12.58 -12.97
CA SER A 267 10.80 14.00 -12.64
C SER A 267 12.05 14.83 -13.00
N GLU A 268 11.84 16.00 -13.59
CA GLU A 268 12.92 16.97 -13.84
C GLU A 268 13.32 17.73 -12.58
N ALA A 269 12.36 18.02 -11.71
CA ALA A 269 12.59 18.67 -10.43
C ALA A 269 12.63 17.60 -9.33
N PRO A 270 13.49 17.78 -8.31
CA PRO A 270 13.55 16.86 -7.18
C PRO A 270 12.18 16.66 -6.53
N ALA A 271 11.87 15.43 -6.17
CA ALA A 271 10.63 15.07 -5.49
C ALA A 271 10.90 14.19 -4.28
N LEU A 272 9.95 14.19 -3.38
CA LEU A 272 9.89 13.29 -2.23
C LEU A 272 8.66 12.40 -2.37
N LEU A 273 8.79 11.11 -2.10
CA LEU A 273 7.67 10.19 -1.95
C LEU A 273 7.73 9.60 -0.56
N VAL A 274 6.62 9.65 0.15
CA VAL A 274 6.45 9.09 1.49
C VAL A 274 5.25 8.15 1.43
N ASP A 275 5.51 6.85 1.45
CA ASP A 275 4.44 5.84 1.59
C ASP A 275 4.23 5.57 3.08
N VAL A 276 3.10 6.06 3.60
CA VAL A 276 2.81 6.05 5.03
C VAL A 276 2.00 4.81 5.39
N GLY A 277 2.62 3.90 6.13
CA GLY A 277 2.01 2.70 6.70
C GLY A 277 2.57 2.41 8.09
N THR A 278 2.45 1.17 8.55
CA THR A 278 3.10 0.67 9.78
C THR A 278 4.63 0.80 9.68
N ASN A 279 5.18 0.50 8.48
CA ASN A 279 6.48 0.96 8.06
C ASN A 279 6.25 2.05 7.02
N THR A 280 7.12 3.05 7.04
CA THR A 280 7.06 4.16 6.08
C THR A 280 8.29 4.12 5.19
N GLU A 281 8.06 4.03 3.89
CA GLU A 281 9.09 4.11 2.87
C GLU A 281 9.23 5.55 2.37
N VAL A 282 10.47 6.04 2.35
CA VAL A 282 10.78 7.40 1.90
C VAL A 282 11.76 7.37 0.75
N PHE A 283 11.41 8.05 -0.33
CA PHE A 283 12.25 8.21 -1.52
C PHE A 283 12.50 9.70 -1.78
N ALA A 284 13.73 10.06 -2.07
CA ALA A 284 14.10 11.42 -2.43
C ALA A 284 15.00 11.42 -3.68
N GLY A 285 14.71 12.27 -4.64
CA GLY A 285 15.50 12.40 -5.85
C GLY A 285 14.69 12.80 -7.06
N ASP A 286 15.24 12.51 -8.23
CA ASP A 286 14.71 12.83 -9.55
C ASP A 286 15.26 11.82 -10.58
N ARG A 287 15.18 12.16 -11.88
CA ARG A 287 15.71 11.35 -12.98
C ARG A 287 17.22 11.09 -12.94
N GLU A 288 17.99 11.88 -12.17
CA GLU A 288 19.44 11.69 -12.05
C GLU A 288 19.79 10.64 -10.99
N GLY A 289 18.87 10.34 -10.09
CA GLY A 289 19.02 9.30 -9.10
C GLY A 289 18.14 9.47 -7.88
N VAL A 290 17.79 8.34 -7.30
CA VAL A 290 16.87 8.26 -6.14
C VAL A 290 17.55 7.50 -5.01
N VAL A 291 17.40 8.03 -3.79
CA VAL A 291 17.73 7.31 -2.55
C VAL A 291 16.44 6.90 -1.85
N ALA A 292 16.48 5.76 -1.16
CA ALA A 292 15.35 5.23 -0.41
C ALA A 292 15.77 4.75 0.97
N CYS A 293 14.85 4.82 1.90
CA CYS A 293 14.93 4.15 3.21
C CYS A 293 13.57 3.63 3.63
N SER A 294 13.54 2.77 4.63
CA SER A 294 12.33 2.41 5.38
C SER A 294 12.53 2.77 6.85
N CYS A 295 11.48 3.30 7.49
CA CYS A 295 11.46 3.56 8.92
C CYS A 295 10.26 2.91 9.59
N ALA A 296 10.45 2.39 10.79
CA ALA A 296 9.36 1.90 11.64
C ALA A 296 8.64 3.10 12.26
N SER A 297 7.59 3.58 11.61
CA SER A 297 6.75 4.70 12.08
C SER A 297 5.68 4.24 13.08
N GLY A 298 5.40 2.95 13.12
CA GLY A 298 4.35 2.38 13.95
C GLY A 298 2.94 2.59 13.38
N PRO A 299 1.94 1.87 13.91
CA PRO A 299 0.58 1.88 13.37
C PRO A 299 -0.33 2.96 13.99
N ALA A 300 0.22 3.98 14.68
CA ALA A 300 -0.56 5.00 15.38
C ALA A 300 -1.53 5.73 14.45
N PHE A 301 -1.09 6.14 13.27
CA PHE A 301 -1.93 6.78 12.27
C PHE A 301 -2.90 5.81 11.56
N GLU A 302 -2.75 4.51 11.72
CA GLU A 302 -3.73 3.50 11.30
C GLU A 302 -4.81 3.24 12.37
N GLY A 303 -4.73 3.95 13.51
CA GLY A 303 -5.67 3.86 14.63
C GLY A 303 -5.31 2.84 15.70
N ALA A 304 -4.18 2.17 15.60
CA ALA A 304 -3.70 1.28 16.63
C ALA A 304 -2.91 2.06 17.70
N HIS A 305 -2.92 1.57 18.93
CA HIS A 305 -2.25 2.17 20.10
C HIS A 305 -2.79 3.56 20.53
N VAL A 306 -3.82 4.08 19.87
CA VAL A 306 -4.55 5.30 20.23
C VAL A 306 -5.91 4.91 20.82
N SER A 307 -6.27 5.47 21.98
CA SER A 307 -7.43 5.04 22.79
C SER A 307 -8.74 5.02 22.03
N HIS A 308 -8.99 6.03 21.20
CA HIS A 308 -10.16 6.15 20.33
C HIS A 308 -9.76 6.17 18.84
N GLY A 309 -8.61 5.56 18.51
CA GLY A 309 -8.17 5.38 17.15
C GLY A 309 -9.03 4.36 16.41
N VAL A 310 -9.46 4.70 15.21
CA VAL A 310 -10.20 3.79 14.32
C VAL A 310 -9.68 3.92 12.90
N LYS A 311 -9.87 2.87 12.11
CA LYS A 311 -9.62 2.94 10.67
C LYS A 311 -10.65 3.89 10.02
N ALA A 312 -10.38 4.39 8.81
CA ALA A 312 -11.31 5.20 8.03
C ALA A 312 -12.53 4.37 7.59
N VAL A 313 -13.49 4.21 8.48
CA VAL A 313 -14.75 3.46 8.31
C VAL A 313 -15.93 4.39 8.59
N SER A 314 -17.14 3.96 8.24
CA SER A 314 -18.37 4.69 8.58
C SER A 314 -18.41 5.01 10.08
N GLY A 315 -18.66 6.28 10.42
CA GLY A 315 -18.62 6.78 11.81
C GLY A 315 -17.24 7.25 12.30
N ALA A 316 -16.15 7.04 11.54
CA ALA A 316 -14.87 7.64 11.89
C ALA A 316 -14.89 9.16 11.65
N ILE A 317 -14.36 9.93 12.59
CA ILE A 317 -14.06 11.35 12.40
C ILE A 317 -12.86 11.42 11.45
N GLU A 318 -13.02 12.10 10.31
CA GLU A 318 -11.97 12.20 9.27
C GLU A 318 -11.31 13.58 9.18
N ARG A 319 -12.01 14.62 9.66
CA ARG A 319 -11.51 15.99 9.75
C ARG A 319 -11.83 16.56 11.11
N LEU A 320 -10.97 17.46 11.59
CA LEU A 320 -11.19 18.13 12.86
C LEU A 320 -10.66 19.56 12.81
N ARG A 321 -11.42 20.50 13.38
CA ARG A 321 -11.00 21.87 13.62
C ARG A 321 -11.39 22.29 15.02
N ILE A 322 -10.60 23.19 15.62
CA ILE A 322 -10.88 23.78 16.92
C ILE A 322 -11.01 25.29 16.72
N ASP A 323 -12.16 25.83 17.12
CA ASP A 323 -12.38 27.27 17.09
C ASP A 323 -11.43 27.98 18.07
N PRO A 324 -10.67 28.98 17.62
CA PRO A 324 -9.63 29.61 18.43
C PRO A 324 -10.17 30.51 19.57
N GLU A 325 -11.46 30.93 19.52
CA GLU A 325 -12.07 31.80 20.52
C GLU A 325 -12.82 30.97 21.59
N THR A 326 -13.55 29.95 21.16
CA THR A 326 -14.40 29.15 22.03
C THR A 326 -13.77 27.83 22.46
N LEU A 327 -12.73 27.37 21.78
CA LEU A 327 -12.09 26.05 21.91
C LEU A 327 -13.08 24.88 21.69
N GLU A 328 -14.21 25.14 21.01
CA GLU A 328 -15.15 24.12 20.60
C GLU A 328 -14.62 23.36 19.37
N VAL A 329 -14.99 22.09 19.28
CA VAL A 329 -14.55 21.18 18.21
C VAL A 329 -15.63 21.05 17.16
N ASP A 330 -15.26 21.33 15.91
CA ASP A 330 -16.02 21.00 14.72
C ASP A 330 -15.34 19.82 14.00
N TYR A 331 -16.13 18.83 13.54
CA TYR A 331 -15.59 17.63 12.90
C TYR A 331 -16.49 17.09 11.80
N GLU A 332 -15.88 16.47 10.80
CA GLU A 332 -16.54 15.76 9.72
C GLU A 332 -16.43 14.24 9.96
N ILE A 333 -17.52 13.52 9.65
CA ILE A 333 -17.65 12.08 9.92
C ILE A 333 -17.88 11.35 8.59
N ILE A 334 -17.25 10.20 8.43
CA ILE A 334 -17.48 9.34 7.27
C ILE A 334 -18.92 8.81 7.30
N ASP A 335 -19.65 8.99 6.17
CA ASP A 335 -21.04 8.52 5.92
C ASP A 335 -22.11 9.12 6.84
N ASP A 336 -21.92 10.32 7.39
CA ASP A 336 -22.88 11.01 8.28
C ASP A 336 -23.43 10.15 9.42
N ALA A 337 -22.66 9.18 9.88
CA ALA A 337 -22.98 8.33 11.02
C ALA A 337 -22.65 9.03 12.34
N LYS A 338 -23.02 8.44 13.48
CA LYS A 338 -22.52 8.93 14.77
C LYS A 338 -21.01 8.64 14.92
N PRO A 339 -20.23 9.57 15.53
CA PRO A 339 -18.79 9.38 15.67
C PRO A 339 -18.47 8.20 16.59
N ILE A 340 -17.53 7.35 16.15
CA ILE A 340 -17.06 6.17 16.89
C ILE A 340 -15.58 6.26 17.30
N GLY A 341 -14.82 7.20 16.72
CA GLY A 341 -13.40 7.38 16.96
C GLY A 341 -12.75 8.29 15.91
N LEU A 342 -11.43 8.46 15.97
CA LEU A 342 -10.65 9.30 15.06
C LEU A 342 -9.87 8.41 14.08
N CYS A 343 -9.97 8.68 12.79
CA CYS A 343 -9.04 8.08 11.85
C CYS A 343 -7.75 8.94 11.75
N GLY A 344 -6.75 8.43 11.04
CA GLY A 344 -5.42 9.03 11.01
C GLY A 344 -5.38 10.49 10.59
N SER A 345 -6.19 10.92 9.60
CA SER A 345 -6.26 12.31 9.16
C SER A 345 -6.78 13.23 10.27
N ALA A 346 -7.84 12.81 10.99
CA ALA A 346 -8.36 13.57 12.12
C ALA A 346 -7.38 13.64 13.31
N MET A 347 -6.56 12.61 13.52
CA MET A 347 -5.52 12.65 14.56
C MET A 347 -4.44 13.69 14.25
N ILE A 348 -4.06 13.83 12.97
CA ILE A 348 -3.10 14.86 12.53
C ILE A 348 -3.72 16.25 12.65
N ASP A 349 -4.98 16.41 12.21
CA ASP A 349 -5.72 17.66 12.40
C ASP A 349 -5.81 18.01 13.88
N ALA A 350 -6.15 17.04 14.74
CA ALA A 350 -6.26 17.26 16.18
C ALA A 350 -4.94 17.74 16.80
N LEU A 351 -3.80 17.10 16.48
CA LEU A 351 -2.49 17.56 16.94
C LEU A 351 -2.19 18.99 16.49
N ALA A 352 -2.42 19.29 15.20
CA ALA A 352 -2.19 20.60 14.63
C ALA A 352 -3.07 21.67 15.28
N GLU A 353 -4.37 21.40 15.42
CA GLU A 353 -5.33 22.32 16.01
C GLU A 353 -5.10 22.52 17.51
N MET A 354 -4.83 21.46 18.27
CA MET A 354 -4.49 21.56 19.68
C MET A 354 -3.20 22.38 19.89
N TRP A 355 -2.19 22.17 19.06
CA TRP A 355 -0.96 22.94 19.12
C TRP A 355 -1.18 24.41 18.73
N LYS A 356 -1.90 24.70 17.65
CA LYS A 356 -2.22 26.07 17.19
C LYS A 356 -2.99 26.86 18.24
N ASN A 357 -3.86 26.21 19.00
CA ASN A 357 -4.70 26.83 20.03
C ASN A 357 -4.09 26.78 21.45
N GLY A 358 -2.86 26.29 21.61
CA GLY A 358 -2.17 26.24 22.90
C GLY A 358 -2.73 25.23 23.89
N LEU A 359 -3.49 24.24 23.40
CA LEU A 359 -4.00 23.10 24.18
C LEU A 359 -2.91 22.04 24.43
N ILE A 360 -1.86 22.04 23.60
CA ILE A 360 -0.61 21.31 23.83
C ILE A 360 0.59 22.25 23.61
N ASP A 361 1.70 21.99 24.30
CA ASP A 361 2.97 22.68 24.08
C ASP A 361 3.76 22.05 22.91
N ASP A 362 4.98 22.55 22.68
CA ASP A 362 5.84 22.07 21.59
C ASP A 362 6.39 20.63 21.86
N LEU A 363 6.23 20.10 23.05
CA LEU A 363 6.53 18.71 23.43
C LEU A 363 5.28 17.82 23.48
N GLY A 364 4.10 18.35 23.09
CA GLY A 364 2.84 17.64 23.11
C GLY A 364 2.22 17.48 24.50
N ARG A 365 2.69 18.24 25.52
CA ARG A 365 2.09 18.16 26.85
C ARG A 365 0.76 18.90 26.87
N LEU A 366 -0.27 18.24 27.40
CA LEU A 366 -1.60 18.83 27.53
C LEU A 366 -1.60 20.00 28.50
N ASN A 367 -2.18 21.11 28.09
CA ASN A 367 -2.36 22.29 28.93
C ASN A 367 -3.64 22.15 29.78
N LEU A 368 -3.52 21.57 30.97
CA LEU A 368 -4.65 21.34 31.88
C LEU A 368 -5.24 22.63 32.46
N ASP A 369 -4.53 23.76 32.31
CA ASP A 369 -4.99 25.10 32.75
C ASP A 369 -5.80 25.81 31.63
N ALA A 370 -6.04 25.17 30.46
CA ALA A 370 -6.81 25.77 29.40
C ALA A 370 -8.29 26.00 29.82
N GLU A 371 -8.82 27.19 29.53
CA GLU A 371 -10.20 27.57 29.89
C GLU A 371 -11.23 26.90 28.98
N THR A 372 -11.33 25.57 29.04
CA THR A 372 -12.32 24.78 28.31
C THR A 372 -12.75 23.56 29.10
N SER A 373 -14.03 23.21 29.03
CA SER A 373 -14.56 21.98 29.61
C SER A 373 -14.05 20.70 28.93
N ARG A 374 -13.44 20.83 27.73
CA ARG A 374 -12.91 19.71 26.95
C ARG A 374 -11.57 19.20 27.46
N MET A 375 -10.83 20.01 28.20
CA MET A 375 -9.58 19.62 28.84
C MET A 375 -9.82 19.18 30.27
N ARG A 376 -9.43 17.96 30.63
CA ARG A 376 -9.62 17.44 31.99
C ARG A 376 -8.48 16.52 32.42
N ALA A 377 -8.26 16.44 33.73
CA ALA A 377 -7.30 15.50 34.30
C ALA A 377 -7.79 14.05 34.13
N ALA A 378 -6.90 13.14 33.78
CA ALA A 378 -7.13 11.70 33.69
C ALA A 378 -6.00 10.95 34.40
N ALA A 379 -6.13 9.60 34.53
CA ALA A 379 -5.20 8.78 35.28
C ALA A 379 -3.74 8.92 34.78
N ASP A 380 -3.57 9.10 33.45
CA ASP A 380 -2.28 9.14 32.78
C ASP A 380 -1.88 10.56 32.30
N GLY A 381 -2.22 11.60 33.08
CA GLY A 381 -1.78 12.97 32.85
C GLY A 381 -2.85 13.92 32.34
N GLY A 382 -3.81 13.48 31.59
CA GLY A 382 -4.90 14.30 31.06
C GLY A 382 -5.46 13.81 29.75
N GLU A 383 -6.61 14.37 29.35
CA GLU A 383 -7.26 14.09 28.07
C GLU A 383 -8.02 15.30 27.54
N PHE A 384 -8.14 15.37 26.21
CA PHE A 384 -8.95 16.36 25.51
C PHE A 384 -10.16 15.66 24.87
N VAL A 385 -11.38 16.16 25.17
CA VAL A 385 -12.64 15.61 24.66
C VAL A 385 -12.91 16.15 23.26
N VAL A 386 -12.87 15.27 22.27
CA VAL A 386 -13.21 15.57 20.86
C VAL A 386 -14.72 15.54 20.64
N ALA A 387 -15.38 14.46 21.07
CA ALA A 387 -16.83 14.33 20.96
C ALA A 387 -17.41 13.81 22.28
N TRP A 388 -18.54 14.40 22.70
CA TRP A 388 -19.21 14.02 23.92
C TRP A 388 -20.03 12.73 23.75
N SER A 389 -20.25 12.01 24.84
CA SER A 389 -20.92 10.70 24.85
C SER A 389 -22.35 10.70 24.32
N ASP A 390 -23.07 11.81 24.43
CA ASP A 390 -24.42 11.99 23.88
C ASP A 390 -24.43 12.08 22.34
N ALA A 391 -23.39 12.64 21.76
CA ALA A 391 -23.17 12.69 20.32
C ALA A 391 -22.52 11.40 19.79
N ALA A 392 -21.68 10.73 20.58
CA ALA A 392 -20.91 9.57 20.16
C ALA A 392 -21.75 8.31 19.95
N GLY A 393 -21.46 7.55 18.88
CA GLY A 393 -22.11 6.27 18.58
C GLY A 393 -21.76 5.16 19.59
N THR A 394 -20.65 5.32 20.30
CA THR A 394 -20.19 4.40 21.34
C THR A 394 -20.87 4.63 22.71
N GLY A 395 -21.60 5.75 22.89
CA GLY A 395 -22.14 6.17 24.17
C GLY A 395 -21.10 6.55 25.22
N ARG A 396 -19.84 6.77 24.79
CA ARG A 396 -18.72 7.25 25.61
C ARG A 396 -18.08 8.45 24.95
N ASP A 397 -17.45 9.33 25.74
CA ASP A 397 -16.69 10.43 25.18
C ASP A 397 -15.56 9.89 24.28
N ILE A 398 -15.34 10.54 23.14
CA ILE A 398 -14.18 10.29 22.28
C ILE A 398 -13.11 11.30 22.68
N THR A 399 -11.97 10.81 23.14
CA THR A 399 -10.89 11.63 23.73
C THR A 399 -9.56 11.35 23.08
N LEU A 400 -8.64 12.32 23.17
CA LEU A 400 -7.20 12.15 22.98
C LEU A 400 -6.52 12.31 24.33
N THR A 401 -5.86 11.26 24.80
CA THR A 401 -5.11 11.24 26.05
C THR A 401 -3.68 11.79 25.86
N GLN A 402 -2.98 12.12 26.96
CA GLN A 402 -1.57 12.48 26.88
C GLN A 402 -0.72 11.38 26.20
N ARG A 403 -1.01 10.12 26.50
CA ARG A 403 -0.35 8.97 25.89
C ARG A 403 -0.61 8.89 24.38
N ASP A 404 -1.84 9.13 23.95
CA ASP A 404 -2.20 9.12 22.52
C ASP A 404 -1.40 10.20 21.76
N VAL A 405 -1.26 11.40 22.35
CA VAL A 405 -0.43 12.48 21.78
C VAL A 405 1.03 12.04 21.65
N GLU A 406 1.59 11.39 22.69
CA GLU A 406 2.97 10.88 22.65
C GLU A 406 3.20 9.85 21.54
N GLU A 407 2.29 8.89 21.38
CA GLU A 407 2.36 7.87 20.31
C GLU A 407 2.33 8.53 18.91
N LEU A 408 1.44 9.51 18.71
CA LEU A 408 1.36 10.25 17.44
C LEU A 408 2.61 11.09 17.17
N LEU A 409 3.24 11.67 18.20
CA LEU A 409 4.49 12.41 18.07
C LEU A 409 5.66 11.52 17.71
N LEU A 410 5.73 10.31 18.27
CA LEU A 410 6.77 9.34 17.91
C LEU A 410 6.62 8.91 16.44
N ALA A 411 5.40 8.63 15.99
CA ALA A 411 5.13 8.25 14.62
C ALA A 411 5.54 9.36 13.63
N LYS A 412 5.10 10.63 13.86
CA LYS A 412 5.47 11.73 12.98
C LYS A 412 6.97 12.03 13.00
N ALA A 413 7.63 11.83 14.14
CA ALA A 413 9.06 12.04 14.27
C ALA A 413 9.87 11.05 13.44
N ALA A 414 9.45 9.78 13.40
CA ALA A 414 10.09 8.77 12.56
C ALA A 414 9.98 9.12 11.08
N ILE A 415 8.78 9.52 10.63
CA ILE A 415 8.52 9.93 9.25
C ILE A 415 9.38 11.13 8.85
N TYR A 416 9.36 12.21 9.66
CA TYR A 416 10.14 13.39 9.33
C TYR A 416 11.64 13.15 9.38
N ALA A 417 12.14 12.39 10.37
CA ALA A 417 13.56 12.06 10.43
C ALA A 417 14.03 11.31 9.18
N ALA A 418 13.22 10.35 8.68
CA ALA A 418 13.50 9.68 7.43
C ALA A 418 13.53 10.66 6.24
N CYS A 419 12.52 11.53 6.11
CA CYS A 419 12.48 12.57 5.08
C CYS A 419 13.72 13.47 5.12
N SER A 420 14.06 13.99 6.30
CA SER A 420 15.20 14.90 6.50
C SER A 420 16.53 14.23 6.12
N ILE A 421 16.71 12.96 6.50
CA ILE A 421 17.94 12.22 6.15
C ILE A 421 18.00 11.95 4.66
N MET A 422 16.91 11.52 4.03
CA MET A 422 16.90 11.26 2.58
C MET A 422 17.21 12.52 1.77
N LEU A 423 16.62 13.66 2.14
CA LEU A 423 16.94 14.94 1.51
C LEU A 423 18.43 15.29 1.66
N ARG A 424 19.00 15.16 2.86
CA ARG A 424 20.44 15.40 3.08
C ARG A 424 21.34 14.46 2.29
N ARG A 425 20.96 13.17 2.14
CA ARG A 425 21.70 12.18 1.36
C ARG A 425 21.71 12.50 -0.15
N GLN A 426 20.69 13.19 -0.63
CA GLN A 426 20.61 13.72 -1.99
C GLN A 426 21.19 15.14 -2.12
N GLY A 427 21.61 15.77 -1.02
CA GLY A 427 22.08 17.16 -1.04
C GLY A 427 20.98 18.17 -1.30
N LEU A 428 19.72 17.81 -1.05
CA LEU A 428 18.53 18.62 -1.30
C LEU A 428 18.04 19.33 -0.03
N LYS A 429 17.40 20.48 -0.24
CA LYS A 429 16.63 21.19 0.77
C LYS A 429 15.14 21.10 0.45
N ALA A 430 14.29 21.29 1.47
CA ALA A 430 12.85 21.21 1.31
C ALA A 430 12.31 22.19 0.24
N GLU A 431 12.86 23.40 0.16
CA GLU A 431 12.45 24.43 -0.78
C GLU A 431 12.69 24.06 -2.26
N GLU A 432 13.65 23.15 -2.50
CA GLU A 432 14.02 22.69 -3.85
C GLU A 432 13.07 21.60 -4.36
N LEU A 433 12.23 21.02 -3.49
CA LEU A 433 11.27 20.00 -3.88
C LEU A 433 10.20 20.59 -4.79
N GLY A 434 10.08 20.05 -5.98
CA GLY A 434 8.98 20.35 -6.90
C GLY A 434 7.67 19.70 -6.46
N ARG A 435 7.73 18.49 -5.87
CA ARG A 435 6.57 17.74 -5.36
C ARG A 435 6.92 16.89 -4.14
N VAL A 436 5.91 16.68 -3.29
CA VAL A 436 5.90 15.70 -2.20
C VAL A 436 4.69 14.79 -2.42
N TYR A 437 4.94 13.55 -2.77
CA TYR A 437 3.90 12.54 -2.89
C TYR A 437 3.70 11.87 -1.53
N VAL A 438 2.45 11.77 -1.09
CA VAL A 438 2.07 11.02 0.11
C VAL A 438 1.20 9.85 -0.34
N ALA A 439 1.75 8.66 -0.26
CA ALA A 439 1.10 7.40 -0.60
C ALA A 439 0.60 6.66 0.65
N GLY A 440 -0.07 5.52 0.43
CA GLY A 440 -0.66 4.71 1.47
C GLY A 440 -2.15 4.98 1.67
N ALA A 441 -2.85 4.04 2.29
CA ALA A 441 -4.30 4.10 2.52
C ALA A 441 -4.73 5.32 3.36
N PHE A 442 -3.82 5.84 4.16
CA PHE A 442 -3.97 6.98 5.05
C PHE A 442 -3.95 8.33 4.31
N GLY A 443 -3.16 8.48 3.22
CA GLY A 443 -2.86 9.75 2.57
C GLY A 443 -4.03 10.45 1.85
N SER A 444 -5.18 9.82 1.67
CA SER A 444 -6.23 10.34 0.78
C SER A 444 -7.02 11.55 1.34
N TYR A 445 -6.98 11.78 2.66
CA TYR A 445 -7.79 12.81 3.34
C TYR A 445 -7.00 13.70 4.29
N LEU A 446 -5.67 13.61 4.26
CA LEU A 446 -4.78 14.40 5.09
C LEU A 446 -4.83 15.88 4.70
N ASP A 447 -4.87 16.80 5.68
CA ASP A 447 -4.66 18.21 5.43
C ASP A 447 -3.16 18.51 5.30
N PRO A 448 -2.69 19.02 4.14
CA PRO A 448 -1.28 19.35 3.96
C PRO A 448 -0.76 20.36 4.98
N GLU A 449 -1.59 21.36 5.33
CA GLU A 449 -1.22 22.40 6.28
C GLU A 449 -1.05 21.83 7.70
N SER A 450 -1.94 20.91 8.10
CA SER A 450 -1.85 20.20 9.39
C SER A 450 -0.59 19.32 9.45
N ALA A 451 -0.29 18.57 8.39
CA ALA A 451 0.88 17.69 8.33
C ALA A 451 2.20 18.47 8.43
N VAL A 452 2.30 19.63 7.76
CA VAL A 452 3.44 20.53 7.85
C VAL A 452 3.48 21.22 9.22
N ALA A 453 2.32 21.64 9.76
CA ALA A 453 2.25 22.35 11.03
C ALA A 453 2.76 21.51 12.22
N ILE A 454 2.50 20.20 12.20
CA ILE A 454 3.04 19.30 13.24
C ILE A 454 4.48 18.85 12.95
N GLY A 455 5.04 19.17 11.78
CA GLY A 455 6.37 18.74 11.37
C GLY A 455 6.44 17.24 11.00
N MET A 456 5.39 16.69 10.40
CA MET A 456 5.38 15.34 9.84
C MET A 456 6.00 15.30 8.44
N LEU A 457 5.72 16.30 7.62
CA LEU A 457 6.28 16.49 6.28
C LEU A 457 7.19 17.72 6.24
N PRO A 458 8.19 17.78 5.34
CA PRO A 458 8.98 18.99 5.13
C PRO A 458 8.10 20.20 4.79
N ASP A 459 8.53 21.40 5.23
CA ASP A 459 7.78 22.65 4.98
C ASP A 459 7.91 23.06 3.51
N VAL A 460 6.93 22.65 2.73
CA VAL A 460 6.74 23.02 1.32
C VAL A 460 5.36 23.65 1.14
N PRO A 461 5.15 24.46 0.09
CA PRO A 461 3.82 24.95 -0.27
C PRO A 461 2.81 23.80 -0.42
N ALA A 462 1.59 23.97 0.14
CA ALA A 462 0.56 22.92 0.17
C ALA A 462 0.22 22.39 -1.23
N GLU A 463 0.28 23.23 -2.26
CA GLU A 463 0.04 22.85 -3.67
C GLU A 463 1.11 21.92 -4.25
N ARG A 464 2.25 21.74 -3.59
CA ARG A 464 3.28 20.75 -3.96
C ARG A 464 3.07 19.39 -3.31
N ILE A 465 2.18 19.31 -2.31
CA ILE A 465 1.86 18.05 -1.64
C ILE A 465 0.72 17.37 -2.40
N VAL A 466 0.97 16.15 -2.87
CA VAL A 466 0.04 15.35 -3.68
C VAL A 466 -0.30 14.08 -2.93
N PHE A 467 -1.57 13.90 -2.59
CA PHE A 467 -2.04 12.66 -2.00
C PHE A 467 -2.31 11.63 -3.09
N ALA A 468 -1.49 10.60 -3.13
CA ALA A 468 -1.45 9.64 -4.22
C ALA A 468 -2.34 8.40 -3.98
N GLY A 469 -2.85 8.18 -2.77
CA GLY A 469 -3.67 7.01 -2.43
C GLY A 469 -2.85 5.72 -2.41
N ASN A 470 -3.45 4.58 -2.73
CA ASN A 470 -2.74 3.30 -2.80
C ASN A 470 -2.00 3.16 -4.14
N THR A 471 -0.81 3.74 -4.22
CA THR A 471 0.06 3.69 -5.40
C THR A 471 0.69 2.32 -5.61
N ALA A 472 0.81 1.49 -4.56
CA ALA A 472 1.32 0.13 -4.66
C ALA A 472 0.43 -0.73 -5.58
N VAL A 473 -0.89 -0.77 -5.35
CA VAL A 473 -1.80 -1.52 -6.23
C VAL A 473 -1.92 -0.88 -7.61
N ALA A 474 -1.84 0.47 -7.71
CA ALA A 474 -1.85 1.16 -9.00
C ALA A 474 -0.62 0.80 -9.84
N GLY A 475 0.57 0.78 -9.25
CA GLY A 475 1.80 0.33 -9.90
C GLY A 475 1.77 -1.16 -10.25
N ALA A 476 1.24 -2.02 -9.37
CA ALA A 476 1.02 -3.43 -9.68
C ALA A 476 0.11 -3.62 -10.91
N ARG A 477 -0.94 -2.79 -11.04
CA ARG A 477 -1.81 -2.77 -12.24
C ARG A 477 -1.05 -2.32 -13.49
N MET A 478 -0.16 -1.32 -13.39
CA MET A 478 0.68 -0.89 -14.51
C MET A 478 1.61 -2.03 -14.98
N ILE A 479 2.24 -2.73 -14.04
CA ILE A 479 3.11 -3.89 -14.30
C ILE A 479 2.32 -5.05 -14.94
N LEU A 480 1.08 -5.25 -14.51
CA LEU A 480 0.17 -6.26 -15.05
C LEU A 480 -0.20 -5.96 -16.51
N LEU A 481 -0.51 -4.70 -16.81
CA LEU A 481 -1.01 -4.25 -18.10
C LEU A 481 0.08 -4.04 -19.15
N SER A 482 1.34 -3.86 -18.75
CA SER A 482 2.40 -3.47 -19.69
C SER A 482 3.72 -4.20 -19.42
N THR A 483 4.19 -4.90 -20.44
CA THR A 483 5.54 -5.53 -20.41
C THR A 483 6.65 -4.49 -20.33
N GLU A 484 6.44 -3.27 -20.81
CA GLU A 484 7.38 -2.15 -20.66
C GLU A 484 7.39 -1.65 -19.20
N ALA A 485 6.23 -1.44 -18.59
CA ALA A 485 6.12 -1.06 -17.19
C ALA A 485 6.77 -2.11 -16.27
N ARG A 486 6.65 -3.40 -16.61
CA ARG A 486 7.33 -4.50 -15.90
C ARG A 486 8.85 -4.37 -15.97
N ARG A 487 9.41 -4.12 -17.15
CA ARG A 487 10.87 -3.89 -17.33
C ARG A 487 11.34 -2.62 -16.62
N THR A 488 10.51 -1.57 -16.66
CA THR A 488 10.79 -0.33 -15.94
C THR A 488 10.85 -0.57 -14.43
N ALA A 489 9.92 -1.36 -13.86
CA ALA A 489 9.94 -1.72 -12.44
C ALA A 489 11.23 -2.46 -12.04
N GLU A 490 11.72 -3.42 -12.86
CA GLU A 490 12.99 -4.09 -12.63
C GLU A 490 14.18 -3.09 -12.61
N ALA A 491 14.20 -2.19 -13.59
CA ALA A 491 15.25 -1.17 -13.67
C ALA A 491 15.21 -0.17 -12.50
N LEU A 492 14.00 0.21 -12.04
CA LEU A 492 13.82 1.07 -10.87
C LEU A 492 14.36 0.40 -9.60
N ALA A 493 14.05 -0.88 -9.39
CA ALA A 493 14.54 -1.63 -8.23
C ALA A 493 16.07 -1.73 -8.19
N GLU A 494 16.72 -1.84 -9.35
CA GLU A 494 18.18 -1.85 -9.46
C GLU A 494 18.82 -0.47 -9.29
N GLY A 495 18.14 0.59 -9.78
CA GLY A 495 18.65 1.96 -9.81
C GLY A 495 18.54 2.72 -8.50
N VAL A 496 17.61 2.35 -7.61
CA VAL A 496 17.40 3.01 -6.32
C VAL A 496 18.54 2.68 -5.34
N ARG A 497 19.13 3.70 -4.74
CA ARG A 497 20.16 3.55 -3.70
C ARG A 497 19.50 3.44 -2.33
N TYR A 498 19.53 2.25 -1.75
CA TYR A 498 19.01 2.03 -0.41
C TYR A 498 19.96 2.56 0.67
N HIS A 499 19.38 3.22 1.67
CA HIS A 499 20.06 3.70 2.87
C HIS A 499 19.43 3.09 4.12
N GLU A 500 20.21 2.32 4.87
CA GLU A 500 19.77 1.69 6.12
C GLU A 500 19.79 2.71 7.28
N LEU A 501 18.60 3.18 7.69
CA LEU A 501 18.45 4.20 8.73
C LEU A 501 18.94 3.74 10.11
N SER A 502 18.80 2.46 10.44
CA SER A 502 19.22 1.91 11.74
C SER A 502 20.74 2.01 11.94
N LEU A 503 21.49 2.12 10.84
CA LEU A 503 22.94 2.30 10.84
C LEU A 503 23.38 3.78 10.66
N ASP A 504 22.44 4.69 10.43
CA ASP A 504 22.75 6.11 10.27
C ASP A 504 22.99 6.78 11.64
N PRO A 505 24.22 7.31 11.90
CA PRO A 505 24.54 7.92 13.20
C PRO A 505 23.75 9.19 13.49
N GLU A 506 23.13 9.81 12.47
CA GLU A 506 22.34 11.03 12.64
C GLU A 506 20.85 10.74 12.89
N PHE A 507 20.38 9.52 12.63
CA PHE A 507 18.96 9.17 12.73
C PHE A 507 18.39 9.44 14.12
N ASN A 508 19.04 8.93 15.18
CA ASN A 508 18.57 9.12 16.54
C ASN A 508 18.50 10.60 16.94
N ARG A 509 19.48 11.39 16.50
CA ARG A 509 19.50 12.85 16.79
C ARG A 509 18.35 13.56 16.09
N GLU A 510 18.15 13.26 14.80
CA GLU A 510 17.09 13.88 14.01
C GLU A 510 15.71 13.45 14.51
N PHE A 511 15.54 12.18 14.86
CA PHE A 511 14.32 11.65 15.46
C PHE A 511 13.96 12.40 16.76
N LEU A 512 14.91 12.56 17.70
CA LEU A 512 14.67 13.28 18.95
C LEU A 512 14.37 14.76 18.72
N ASN A 513 14.95 15.39 17.71
CA ASN A 513 14.63 16.76 17.32
C ASN A 513 13.24 16.86 16.70
N ALA A 514 12.83 15.84 15.96
CA ALA A 514 11.53 15.78 15.30
C ALA A 514 10.37 15.41 16.26
N VAL A 515 10.61 14.98 17.50
CA VAL A 515 9.53 14.79 18.49
C VAL A 515 8.84 16.11 18.84
N PHE A 516 9.55 17.25 18.76
CA PHE A 516 8.96 18.57 18.98
C PHE A 516 7.97 18.93 17.85
N ILE A 517 6.98 19.77 18.17
CA ILE A 517 6.06 20.34 17.19
C ILE A 517 6.49 21.79 16.86
N PRO A 518 6.78 22.09 15.61
CA PRO A 518 6.98 21.17 14.48
C PRO A 518 8.30 20.41 14.59
N HIS A 519 9.32 21.02 15.16
CA HIS A 519 10.69 20.51 15.28
C HIS A 519 11.46 21.31 16.34
N LYS A 520 12.52 20.75 16.93
CA LYS A 520 13.41 21.45 17.87
C LYS A 520 14.08 22.69 17.24
N GLU A 521 14.25 22.69 15.92
CA GLU A 521 14.73 23.82 15.11
C GLU A 521 13.54 24.36 14.30
N PRO A 522 12.67 25.21 14.91
CA PRO A 522 11.39 25.60 14.32
C PRO A 522 11.56 26.50 13.08
N GLU A 523 12.72 27.09 12.88
CA GLU A 523 13.08 27.86 11.69
C GLU A 523 13.06 27.04 10.40
N ARG A 524 13.13 25.73 10.48
CA ARG A 524 12.92 24.81 9.35
C ARG A 524 11.46 24.79 8.88
N PHE A 525 10.53 25.33 9.68
CA PHE A 525 9.09 25.31 9.46
C PHE A 525 8.48 26.71 9.49
N PRO A 526 8.82 27.57 8.53
CA PRO A 526 8.27 28.94 8.47
C PRO A 526 6.75 29.00 8.38
N THR A 527 6.10 27.99 7.78
CA THR A 527 4.64 27.87 7.74
C THR A 527 4.06 27.63 9.14
N ALA A 528 4.59 26.66 9.88
CA ALA A 528 4.17 26.39 11.25
C ALA A 528 4.38 27.62 12.17
N LEU A 529 5.51 28.33 12.02
CA LEU A 529 5.78 29.55 12.79
C LEU A 529 4.76 30.67 12.51
N ARG A 530 4.26 30.80 11.27
CA ARG A 530 3.19 31.75 10.93
C ARG A 530 1.87 31.38 11.64
N LEU A 531 1.56 30.10 11.71
CA LEU A 531 0.37 29.58 12.40
C LEU A 531 0.46 29.79 13.91
N ALA A 532 1.62 29.50 14.51
CA ALA A 532 1.87 29.70 15.94
C ALA A 532 1.72 31.18 16.40
N ARG A 533 2.03 32.15 15.54
CA ARG A 533 1.87 33.59 15.87
C ARG A 533 0.41 34.02 16.03
N ARG A 534 -0.54 33.21 15.63
CA ARG A 534 -1.99 33.41 15.85
C ARG A 534 -2.46 32.89 17.21
N ARG A 535 -1.59 32.25 18.01
CA ARG A 535 -1.91 31.78 19.36
C ARG A 535 -2.40 32.95 20.23
N PRO A 536 -3.48 32.81 21.01
CA PRO A 536 -3.81 33.74 22.05
C PRO A 536 -2.59 33.86 22.98
N ARG A 537 -2.13 35.06 23.23
CA ARG A 537 -1.02 35.26 24.15
C ARG A 537 -1.50 34.82 25.54
N SER A 538 -0.89 33.78 26.12
CA SER A 538 -1.12 33.46 27.53
C SER A 538 -0.76 34.68 28.34
N THR A 539 -1.68 35.18 29.13
CA THR A 539 -1.50 36.27 30.09
C THR A 539 -0.70 35.79 31.31
N ARG A 540 0.50 35.29 31.11
CA ARG A 540 1.44 35.07 32.19
C ARG A 540 2.63 36.02 31.98
N SER A 541 2.56 37.17 32.72
CA SER A 541 3.72 37.95 33.16
C SER A 541 4.40 37.24 34.30
#